data_cd57a035153cf74a043b8dee85cad4c2
#
_entry.id   cd57a035153cf74a043b8dee85cad4c2
#
_cell.length_a   1.000
_cell.length_b   1.000
_cell.length_c   1.000
_cell.angle_alpha   90.00
_cell.angle_beta   90.00
_cell.angle_gamma   90.00
#
_symmetry.space_group_name_H-M   'P 1'
#
loop_
_entity.id
_entity.type
_entity.pdbx_description
1 polymer ?
#
loop_
_entity_poly.entity_id
_entity_poly.type
_entity_poly.pdbx_seq_one_letter_code
_entity_poly.pdbx_strand_id
1 'polypeptide(L)'
;RMKMRVGMGYDVHRLVEDRKLIIGGVEIPYEKGLLGHSDADVLLHAIMDALLGAAALGDIGKHFPDNDDRYKGISSLELLRQVGKLLDEKNYVIENIDATIIAQKPKMRPYIDEMRKNIADTLKLDIDRVNVKATTEEGLGFTGTGEGISSQAVCSLNDVTNYIYGDSDMTNCCGGCGGCSVK
;
A
#
# COMPACT_ATOMS: atom_id res chain seq x y z
N ARG A 1 -21.21 0.59 -14.41
CA ARG A 1 -21.12 0.04 -13.03
C ARG A 1 -19.65 0.07 -12.63
N MET A 2 -19.28 0.95 -11.69
CA MET A 2 -17.91 1.02 -11.15
C MET A 2 -17.46 -0.35 -10.65
N LYS A 3 -16.27 -0.79 -11.09
CA LYS A 3 -15.66 -2.05 -10.66
C LYS A 3 -14.52 -1.74 -9.70
N MET A 4 -14.84 -1.46 -8.45
CA MET A 4 -13.86 -1.33 -7.38
C MET A 4 -13.25 -2.69 -7.08
N ARG A 5 -11.93 -2.73 -6.87
CA ARG A 5 -11.16 -3.90 -6.48
C ARG A 5 -10.53 -3.63 -5.12
N VAL A 6 -10.48 -4.64 -4.28
CA VAL A 6 -9.89 -4.56 -2.94
C VAL A 6 -8.80 -5.63 -2.82
N GLY A 7 -7.69 -5.28 -2.22
CA GLY A 7 -6.61 -6.20 -1.88
C GLY A 7 -6.19 -6.05 -0.44
N MET A 8 -5.72 -7.13 0.15
CA MET A 8 -5.14 -7.18 1.48
C MET A 8 -3.73 -7.74 1.39
N GLY A 9 -2.80 -7.13 2.12
CA GLY A 9 -1.43 -7.58 2.27
C GLY A 9 -1.07 -7.79 3.73
N TYR A 10 -0.21 -8.73 3.98
CA TYR A 10 0.39 -9.01 5.28
C TYR A 10 1.85 -9.33 5.10
N ASP A 11 2.70 -8.76 5.95
CA ASP A 11 4.11 -9.10 6.00
C ASP A 11 4.63 -9.14 7.44
N VAL A 12 5.71 -9.86 7.67
CA VAL A 12 6.35 -10.01 8.96
C VAL A 12 7.86 -10.20 8.79
N HIS A 13 8.63 -9.48 9.61
CA HIS A 13 10.07 -9.61 9.67
C HIS A 13 10.56 -9.74 11.10
N ARG A 14 11.60 -10.55 11.29
CA ARG A 14 12.27 -10.73 12.58
C ARG A 14 13.12 -9.51 12.91
N LEU A 15 13.09 -9.07 14.16
CA LEU A 15 14.01 -8.08 14.71
C LEU A 15 15.34 -8.73 15.07
N VAL A 16 16.45 -8.17 14.54
CA VAL A 16 17.81 -8.63 14.78
C VAL A 16 18.73 -7.45 15.09
N GLU A 17 19.84 -7.72 15.77
CA GLU A 17 20.89 -6.74 16.01
C GLU A 17 21.65 -6.39 14.72
N ASP A 18 22.43 -5.31 14.75
CA ASP A 18 23.30 -4.86 13.64
C ASP A 18 22.59 -4.58 12.32
N ARG A 19 21.30 -4.25 12.35
CA ARG A 19 20.54 -3.76 11.21
C ARG A 19 19.81 -2.47 11.53
N LYS A 20 19.68 -1.61 10.52
CA LYS A 20 18.83 -0.42 10.60
C LYS A 20 17.36 -0.83 10.59
N LEU A 21 16.55 -0.13 11.37
CA LEU A 21 15.10 -0.26 11.32
C LEU A 21 14.53 0.74 10.30
N ILE A 22 14.04 0.23 9.18
CA ILE A 22 13.42 1.03 8.13
C ILE A 22 11.97 0.61 7.97
N ILE A 23 11.04 1.54 8.16
CA ILE A 23 9.59 1.31 8.03
C ILE A 23 8.95 2.51 7.32
N GLY A 24 8.21 2.26 6.25
CA GLY A 24 7.63 3.31 5.43
C GLY A 24 8.68 4.23 4.78
N GLY A 25 9.86 3.69 4.48
CA GLY A 25 10.99 4.43 3.95
C GLY A 25 11.67 5.36 4.97
N VAL A 26 11.34 5.25 6.26
CA VAL A 26 11.90 6.07 7.35
C VAL A 26 12.86 5.23 8.16
N GLU A 27 14.10 5.71 8.35
CA GLU A 27 15.04 5.11 9.27
C GLU A 27 14.70 5.51 10.71
N ILE A 28 14.27 4.55 11.51
CA ILE A 28 13.83 4.77 12.89
C ILE A 28 14.99 4.42 13.83
N PRO A 29 15.43 5.35 14.71
CA PRO A 29 16.44 5.03 15.72
C PRO A 29 15.97 3.93 16.67
N TYR A 30 16.62 2.77 16.59
CA TYR A 30 16.33 1.62 17.44
C TYR A 30 17.53 0.68 17.46
N GLU A 31 17.70 -0.08 18.53
CA GLU A 31 18.83 -1.00 18.72
C GLU A 31 18.83 -2.22 17.77
N LYS A 32 17.67 -2.54 17.20
CA LYS A 32 17.46 -3.64 16.27
C LYS A 32 16.83 -3.15 14.98
N GLY A 33 17.05 -3.88 13.90
CA GLY A 33 16.36 -3.69 12.62
C GLY A 33 15.74 -4.96 12.12
N LEU A 34 14.99 -4.88 11.02
CA LEU A 34 14.29 -6.00 10.43
C LEU A 34 15.21 -6.81 9.51
N LEU A 35 15.12 -8.13 9.60
CA LEU A 35 15.88 -9.07 8.78
C LEU A 35 15.13 -9.38 7.49
N GLY A 36 15.78 -9.18 6.35
CA GLY A 36 15.25 -9.51 5.02
C GLY A 36 16.30 -9.33 3.94
N HIS A 37 15.95 -9.69 2.69
CA HIS A 37 16.83 -9.60 1.53
C HIS A 37 17.01 -8.15 1.05
N SER A 38 15.92 -7.36 1.04
CA SER A 38 15.90 -5.91 0.78
C SER A 38 16.24 -5.12 2.06
N ASP A 39 15.75 -3.90 2.20
CA ASP A 39 15.78 -3.14 3.45
C ASP A 39 14.79 -3.68 4.51
N ALA A 40 14.01 -4.72 4.17
CA ALA A 40 13.04 -5.39 5.03
C ALA A 40 11.94 -4.45 5.58
N ASP A 41 11.52 -3.48 4.78
CA ASP A 41 10.44 -2.56 5.14
C ASP A 41 9.08 -3.28 5.14
N VAL A 42 8.71 -3.77 6.31
CA VAL A 42 7.51 -4.59 6.52
C VAL A 42 6.22 -3.85 6.15
N LEU A 43 6.17 -2.52 6.30
CA LEU A 43 5.01 -1.72 5.93
C LEU A 43 4.85 -1.64 4.41
N LEU A 44 5.93 -1.32 3.70
CA LEU A 44 5.88 -1.22 2.24
C LEU A 44 5.64 -2.57 1.58
N HIS A 45 6.17 -3.65 2.14
CA HIS A 45 5.91 -5.02 1.65
C HIS A 45 4.41 -5.37 1.74
N ALA A 46 3.78 -5.12 2.90
CA ALA A 46 2.34 -5.34 3.06
C ALA A 46 1.51 -4.49 2.10
N ILE A 47 1.89 -3.22 1.88
CA ILE A 47 1.21 -2.33 0.92
C ILE A 47 1.36 -2.85 -0.51
N MET A 48 2.56 -3.27 -0.92
CA MET A 48 2.78 -3.81 -2.27
C MET A 48 1.96 -5.08 -2.51
N ASP A 49 1.90 -5.98 -1.54
CA ASP A 49 1.08 -7.19 -1.63
C ASP A 49 -0.42 -6.87 -1.72
N ALA A 50 -0.90 -5.88 -0.96
CA ALA A 50 -2.28 -5.41 -1.08
C ALA A 50 -2.58 -4.89 -2.49
N LEU A 51 -1.70 -4.07 -3.06
CA LEU A 51 -1.84 -3.48 -4.38
C LEU A 51 -1.81 -4.54 -5.49
N LEU A 52 -0.83 -5.45 -5.45
CA LEU A 52 -0.69 -6.54 -6.41
C LEU A 52 -1.88 -7.51 -6.32
N GLY A 53 -2.32 -7.84 -5.10
CA GLY A 53 -3.47 -8.69 -4.85
C GLY A 53 -4.77 -8.08 -5.40
N ALA A 54 -5.02 -6.78 -5.18
CA ALA A 54 -6.18 -6.09 -5.74
C ALA A 54 -6.20 -6.14 -7.28
N ALA A 55 -5.02 -6.03 -7.90
CA ALA A 55 -4.87 -6.12 -9.36
C ALA A 55 -4.87 -7.57 -9.89
N ALA A 56 -4.91 -8.59 -9.02
CA ALA A 56 -4.76 -10.01 -9.35
C ALA A 56 -3.44 -10.33 -10.06
N LEU A 57 -2.34 -9.70 -9.63
CA LEU A 57 -0.99 -9.85 -10.20
C LEU A 57 -0.07 -10.76 -9.39
N GLY A 58 -0.56 -11.38 -8.32
CA GLY A 58 0.20 -12.21 -7.40
C GLY A 58 0.72 -11.41 -6.21
N ASP A 59 1.96 -11.63 -5.83
CA ASP A 59 2.63 -11.07 -4.66
C ASP A 59 4.00 -10.48 -5.00
N ILE A 60 4.66 -9.87 -4.02
CA ILE A 60 5.98 -9.27 -4.19
C ILE A 60 7.05 -10.33 -4.54
N GLY A 61 6.94 -11.55 -4.02
CA GLY A 61 7.89 -12.62 -4.31
C GLY A 61 7.91 -13.04 -5.77
N LYS A 62 6.77 -12.94 -6.46
CA LYS A 62 6.66 -13.16 -7.90
C LYS A 62 7.39 -12.10 -8.72
N HIS A 63 7.34 -10.85 -8.30
CA HIS A 63 7.91 -9.71 -9.04
C HIS A 63 9.35 -9.40 -8.63
N PHE A 64 9.70 -9.66 -7.38
CA PHE A 64 10.99 -9.33 -6.77
C PHE A 64 11.53 -10.52 -5.97
N PRO A 65 11.94 -11.60 -6.65
CA PRO A 65 12.36 -12.84 -5.98
C PRO A 65 13.61 -12.65 -5.11
N ASP A 66 13.61 -13.25 -3.93
CA ASP A 66 14.69 -13.16 -2.93
C ASP A 66 16.02 -13.73 -3.40
N ASN A 67 16.02 -14.57 -4.42
CA ASN A 67 17.23 -15.14 -5.00
C ASN A 67 17.84 -14.30 -6.12
N ASP A 68 17.30 -13.11 -6.38
CA ASP A 68 17.82 -12.19 -7.38
C ASP A 68 18.68 -11.10 -6.72
N ASP A 69 19.98 -11.13 -6.99
CA ASP A 69 20.96 -10.20 -6.42
C ASP A 69 20.66 -8.72 -6.74
N ARG A 70 19.87 -8.43 -7.78
CA ARG A 70 19.43 -7.06 -8.12
C ARG A 70 18.63 -6.40 -7.02
N TYR A 71 17.97 -7.19 -6.17
CA TYR A 71 17.12 -6.69 -5.09
C TYR A 71 17.80 -6.74 -3.72
N LYS A 72 19.02 -7.23 -3.64
CA LYS A 72 19.77 -7.29 -2.39
C LYS A 72 20.04 -5.90 -1.81
N GLY A 73 19.50 -5.63 -0.62
CA GLY A 73 19.65 -4.34 0.05
C GLY A 73 18.94 -3.17 -0.62
N ILE A 74 18.09 -3.43 -1.63
CA ILE A 74 17.35 -2.37 -2.31
C ILE A 74 16.35 -1.69 -1.38
N SER A 75 16.12 -0.40 -1.58
CA SER A 75 15.05 0.33 -0.91
C SER A 75 13.67 -0.15 -1.35
N SER A 76 12.81 -0.49 -0.40
CA SER A 76 11.44 -0.90 -0.71
C SER A 76 10.58 0.24 -1.28
N LEU A 77 10.98 1.51 -1.13
CA LEU A 77 10.37 2.63 -1.88
C LEU A 77 10.60 2.50 -3.39
N GLU A 78 11.75 2.00 -3.81
CA GLU A 78 12.01 1.74 -5.23
C GLU A 78 11.16 0.58 -5.76
N LEU A 79 11.01 -0.48 -4.96
CA LEU A 79 10.10 -1.58 -5.30
C LEU A 79 8.64 -1.10 -5.39
N LEU A 80 8.21 -0.27 -4.44
CA LEU A 80 6.87 0.33 -4.45
C LEU A 80 6.64 1.19 -5.69
N ARG A 81 7.65 1.95 -6.13
CA ARG A 81 7.58 2.73 -7.37
C ARG A 81 7.37 1.83 -8.61
N GLN A 82 8.04 0.67 -8.64
CA GLN A 82 7.86 -0.30 -9.72
C GLN A 82 6.45 -0.91 -9.71
N VAL A 83 5.91 -1.22 -8.52
CA VAL A 83 4.51 -1.68 -8.40
C VAL A 83 3.54 -0.59 -8.89
N GLY A 84 3.75 0.68 -8.51
CA GLY A 84 2.94 1.79 -9.02
C GLY A 84 2.93 1.88 -10.54
N LYS A 85 4.09 1.78 -11.19
CA LYS A 85 4.19 1.75 -12.66
C LYS A 85 3.44 0.57 -13.27
N LEU A 86 3.54 -0.63 -12.66
CA LEU A 86 2.84 -1.81 -13.13
C LEU A 86 1.30 -1.62 -13.07
N LEU A 87 0.79 -0.97 -12.03
CA LEU A 87 -0.63 -0.65 -11.93
C LEU A 87 -1.07 0.36 -13.00
N ASP A 88 -0.27 1.40 -13.25
CA ASP A 88 -0.52 2.38 -14.32
C ASP A 88 -0.58 1.70 -15.70
N GLU A 89 0.37 0.80 -16.01
CA GLU A 89 0.39 0.01 -17.24
C GLU A 89 -0.84 -0.89 -17.41
N LYS A 90 -1.45 -1.29 -16.31
CA LYS A 90 -2.68 -2.08 -16.27
C LYS A 90 -3.96 -1.23 -16.19
N ASN A 91 -3.82 0.09 -16.28
CA ASN A 91 -4.92 1.06 -16.19
C ASN A 91 -5.67 1.04 -14.85
N TYR A 92 -4.97 0.75 -13.75
CA TYR A 92 -5.54 0.85 -12.41
C TYR A 92 -5.17 2.18 -11.76
N VAL A 93 -6.13 2.75 -11.04
CA VAL A 93 -5.97 3.91 -10.17
C VAL A 93 -6.09 3.46 -8.72
N ILE A 94 -5.15 3.89 -7.89
CA ILE A 94 -5.19 3.65 -6.44
C ILE A 94 -6.16 4.66 -5.82
N GLU A 95 -7.25 4.16 -5.23
CA GLU A 95 -8.24 5.01 -4.55
C GLU A 95 -7.82 5.36 -3.14
N ASN A 96 -7.40 4.37 -2.37
CA ASN A 96 -6.85 4.57 -1.04
C ASN A 96 -6.00 3.37 -0.59
N ILE A 97 -5.18 3.66 0.41
CA ILE A 97 -4.36 2.69 1.15
C ILE A 97 -4.60 2.92 2.64
N ASP A 98 -4.91 1.86 3.38
CA ASP A 98 -4.96 1.86 4.84
C ASP A 98 -4.06 0.75 5.37
N ALA A 99 -3.07 1.09 6.17
CA ALA A 99 -2.10 0.14 6.69
C ALA A 99 -1.94 0.26 8.21
N THR A 100 -1.65 -0.86 8.85
CA THR A 100 -1.42 -0.97 10.29
C THR A 100 -0.07 -1.63 10.54
N ILE A 101 0.77 -0.97 11.34
CA ILE A 101 2.02 -1.53 11.86
C ILE A 101 1.73 -2.15 13.23
N ILE A 102 2.13 -3.39 13.43
CA ILE A 102 1.99 -4.12 14.69
C ILE A 102 3.38 -4.27 15.29
N ALA A 103 3.68 -3.48 16.31
CA ALA A 103 5.00 -3.44 16.95
C ALA A 103 4.90 -3.05 18.42
N GLN A 104 5.56 -3.78 19.29
CA GLN A 104 5.64 -3.43 20.72
C GLN A 104 6.54 -2.20 20.93
N LYS A 105 7.68 -2.16 20.26
CA LYS A 105 8.67 -1.08 20.25
C LYS A 105 9.35 -1.02 18.89
N PRO A 106 9.90 0.17 18.51
CA PRO A 106 9.74 1.49 19.11
C PRO A 106 8.34 2.09 18.86
N LYS A 107 8.04 3.24 19.46
CA LYS A 107 6.80 3.99 19.16
C LYS A 107 6.85 4.51 17.73
N MET A 108 5.86 4.14 16.92
CA MET A 108 5.77 4.52 15.50
C MET A 108 5.21 5.92 15.28
N ARG A 109 4.39 6.42 16.21
CA ARG A 109 3.64 7.69 16.07
C ARG A 109 4.47 8.88 15.57
N PRO A 110 5.71 9.13 16.04
CA PRO A 110 6.50 10.27 15.56
C PRO A 110 6.88 10.21 14.08
N TYR A 111 6.84 9.04 13.47
CA TYR A 111 7.31 8.78 12.10
C TYR A 111 6.18 8.57 11.09
N ILE A 112 4.94 8.43 11.55
CA ILE A 112 3.79 8.07 10.70
C ILE A 112 3.56 9.10 9.58
N ASP A 113 3.64 10.38 9.86
CA ASP A 113 3.39 11.42 8.85
C ASP A 113 4.45 11.40 7.74
N GLU A 114 5.71 11.13 8.08
CA GLU A 114 6.78 10.96 7.11
C GLU A 114 6.59 9.68 6.28
N MET A 115 6.19 8.56 6.90
CA MET A 115 5.86 7.32 6.19
C MET A 115 4.73 7.55 5.17
N ARG A 116 3.64 8.21 5.57
CA ARG A 116 2.54 8.57 4.68
C ARG A 116 2.99 9.42 3.51
N LYS A 117 3.82 10.42 3.77
CA LYS A 117 4.39 11.29 2.75
C LYS A 117 5.25 10.50 1.75
N ASN A 118 6.13 9.63 2.23
CA ASN A 118 6.99 8.79 1.38
C ASN A 118 6.16 7.89 0.46
N ILE A 119 5.11 7.27 0.98
CA ILE A 119 4.20 6.41 0.20
C ILE A 119 3.46 7.23 -0.85
N ALA A 120 2.85 8.35 -0.44
CA ALA A 120 2.09 9.23 -1.33
C ALA A 120 2.96 9.79 -2.46
N ASP A 121 4.15 10.32 -2.14
CA ASP A 121 5.10 10.86 -3.12
C ASP A 121 5.57 9.77 -4.10
N THR A 122 5.86 8.55 -3.61
CA THR A 122 6.33 7.43 -4.43
C THR A 122 5.28 6.98 -5.42
N LEU A 123 4.02 6.90 -4.99
CA LEU A 123 2.88 6.47 -5.79
C LEU A 123 2.17 7.62 -6.51
N LYS A 124 2.62 8.88 -6.31
CA LYS A 124 2.01 10.10 -6.87
C LYS A 124 0.54 10.25 -6.49
N LEU A 125 0.23 9.99 -5.23
CA LEU A 125 -1.11 10.12 -4.64
C LEU A 125 -1.21 11.38 -3.79
N ASP A 126 -2.43 11.88 -3.64
CA ASP A 126 -2.73 12.84 -2.59
C ASP A 126 -2.58 12.16 -1.22
N ILE A 127 -2.02 12.86 -0.24
CA ILE A 127 -1.69 12.29 1.07
C ILE A 127 -2.95 11.81 1.84
N ASP A 128 -4.11 12.35 1.57
CA ASP A 128 -5.39 11.95 2.15
C ASP A 128 -5.86 10.56 1.71
N ARG A 129 -5.26 10.02 0.63
CA ARG A 129 -5.50 8.64 0.17
C ARG A 129 -4.62 7.60 0.87
N VAL A 130 -3.70 8.03 1.73
CA VAL A 130 -2.76 7.14 2.43
C VAL A 130 -2.93 7.31 3.93
N ASN A 131 -3.36 6.24 4.59
CA ASN A 131 -3.41 6.16 6.05
C ASN A 131 -2.44 5.12 6.57
N VAL A 132 -1.71 5.47 7.63
CA VAL A 132 -0.85 4.56 8.40
C VAL A 132 -1.19 4.74 9.87
N LYS A 133 -1.39 3.63 10.57
CA LYS A 133 -1.62 3.58 12.01
C LYS A 133 -0.77 2.48 12.62
N ALA A 134 -0.59 2.52 13.93
CA ALA A 134 0.21 1.53 14.65
C ALA A 134 -0.52 1.07 15.90
N THR A 135 -0.30 -0.19 16.25
CA THR A 135 -0.82 -0.80 17.47
C THR A 135 0.23 -1.72 18.06
N THR A 136 0.05 -2.06 19.35
CA THR A 136 0.75 -3.17 20.01
C THR A 136 -0.17 -4.37 20.07
N GLU A 137 0.36 -5.54 20.39
CA GLU A 137 -0.43 -6.71 20.80
C GLU A 137 -0.41 -6.92 22.33
N GLU A 138 -0.22 -5.82 23.08
CA GLU A 138 -0.29 -5.81 24.56
C GLU A 138 0.64 -6.85 25.22
N GLY A 139 1.83 -7.05 24.66
CA GLY A 139 2.80 -8.03 25.14
C GLY A 139 2.55 -9.47 24.67
N LEU A 140 1.53 -9.71 23.85
CA LEU A 140 1.18 -11.03 23.36
C LEU A 140 1.89 -11.36 22.04
N GLY A 141 2.20 -12.63 21.85
CA GLY A 141 2.78 -13.17 20.62
C GLY A 141 4.18 -12.62 20.30
N PHE A 142 4.67 -12.89 19.12
CA PHE A 142 6.04 -12.54 18.68
C PHE A 142 6.25 -11.02 18.52
N THR A 143 5.23 -10.27 18.19
CA THR A 143 5.31 -8.81 18.16
C THR A 143 5.33 -8.23 19.56
N GLY A 144 4.51 -8.77 20.47
CA GLY A 144 4.44 -8.36 21.87
C GLY A 144 5.70 -8.67 22.67
N THR A 145 6.41 -9.75 22.34
CA THR A 145 7.71 -10.09 22.95
C THR A 145 8.90 -9.38 22.29
N GLY A 146 8.68 -8.67 21.17
CA GLY A 146 9.74 -7.95 20.47
C GLY A 146 10.64 -8.84 19.60
N GLU A 147 10.14 -10.01 19.20
CA GLU A 147 10.85 -10.90 18.27
C GLU A 147 10.75 -10.44 16.82
N GLY A 148 9.70 -9.71 16.48
CA GLY A 148 9.45 -9.22 15.13
C GLY A 148 8.45 -8.09 15.11
N ILE A 149 8.29 -7.53 13.91
CA ILE A 149 7.26 -6.55 13.58
C ILE A 149 6.46 -7.10 12.40
N SER A 150 5.14 -6.97 12.45
CA SER A 150 4.27 -7.28 11.32
C SER A 150 3.52 -6.04 10.85
N SER A 151 3.01 -6.11 9.63
CA SER A 151 2.15 -5.08 9.07
C SER A 151 1.03 -5.70 8.25
N GLN A 152 -0.11 -5.03 8.26
CA GLN A 152 -1.25 -5.35 7.43
C GLN A 152 -1.62 -4.12 6.60
N ALA A 153 -2.04 -4.33 5.37
CA ALA A 153 -2.52 -3.27 4.51
C ALA A 153 -3.78 -3.70 3.77
N VAL A 154 -4.68 -2.76 3.57
CA VAL A 154 -5.81 -2.89 2.66
C VAL A 154 -5.74 -1.74 1.67
N CYS A 155 -6.00 -2.01 0.40
CA CYS A 155 -6.11 -0.99 -0.62
C CYS A 155 -7.35 -1.19 -1.48
N SER A 156 -7.80 -0.12 -2.09
CA SER A 156 -8.79 -0.18 -3.16
C SER A 156 -8.22 0.40 -4.45
N LEU A 157 -8.51 -0.30 -5.55
CA LEU A 157 -8.19 0.11 -6.90
C LEU A 157 -9.46 0.34 -7.70
N ASN A 158 -9.38 1.25 -8.64
CA ASN A 158 -10.41 1.44 -9.65
C ASN A 158 -9.80 1.32 -11.05
N ASP A 159 -10.62 1.03 -12.05
CA ASP A 159 -10.20 1.01 -13.45
C ASP A 159 -10.33 2.42 -14.03
N VAL A 160 -9.30 2.90 -14.74
CA VAL A 160 -9.31 4.21 -15.41
C VAL A 160 -10.54 4.42 -16.29
N THR A 161 -11.05 3.35 -16.90
CA THR A 161 -12.24 3.43 -17.74
C THR A 161 -13.50 3.91 -17.02
N ASN A 162 -13.55 3.70 -15.69
CA ASN A 162 -14.67 4.17 -14.87
C ASN A 162 -14.73 5.71 -14.75
N TYR A 163 -13.59 6.40 -14.90
CA TYR A 163 -13.53 7.87 -14.86
C TYR A 163 -13.86 8.49 -16.23
N ILE A 164 -13.52 7.79 -17.33
CA ILE A 164 -13.74 8.30 -18.69
C ILE A 164 -15.21 8.21 -19.10
N TYR A 165 -15.93 7.19 -18.62
CA TYR A 165 -17.34 6.93 -19.00
C TYR A 165 -18.35 7.35 -17.95
N GLY A 166 -17.93 7.68 -16.73
CA GLY A 166 -18.83 8.10 -15.64
C GLY A 166 -19.49 9.46 -15.83
N ASP A 167 -18.87 10.36 -16.60
CA ASP A 167 -19.39 11.70 -16.89
C ASP A 167 -20.31 11.76 -18.12
N SER A 168 -20.35 10.71 -18.93
CA SER A 168 -21.16 10.71 -20.17
C SER A 168 -22.63 10.30 -19.98
N ASP A 169 -22.97 9.68 -18.84
CA ASP A 169 -24.34 9.23 -18.57
C ASP A 169 -25.26 10.29 -17.90
N MET A 170 -24.73 11.45 -17.53
CA MET A 170 -25.52 12.51 -16.92
C MET A 170 -26.08 13.58 -17.88
N THR A 171 -25.76 13.51 -19.16
CA THR A 171 -26.20 14.51 -20.14
C THR A 171 -27.33 14.07 -21.09
N ASN A 172 -27.84 12.84 -20.97
CA ASN A 172 -28.88 12.32 -21.89
C ASN A 172 -30.23 12.02 -21.24
N CYS A 173 -30.65 12.76 -20.24
CA CYS A 173 -31.99 12.65 -19.67
C CYS A 173 -32.85 13.92 -19.85
N CYS A 174 -32.72 14.63 -20.96
CA CYS A 174 -33.72 15.66 -21.33
C CYS A 174 -33.74 15.85 -22.85
N GLY A 175 -34.25 14.84 -23.56
CA GLY A 175 -34.49 14.96 -24.99
C GLY A 175 -35.71 14.18 -25.44
N GLY A 176 -36.91 14.79 -25.34
CA GLY A 176 -38.07 14.22 -26.04
C GLY A 176 -39.38 14.18 -25.30
N CYS A 177 -39.87 15.28 -24.79
CA CYS A 177 -41.34 15.46 -24.62
C CYS A 177 -41.81 16.41 -25.72
N GLY A 178 -41.93 15.89 -26.93
CA GLY A 178 -42.66 16.55 -28.03
C GLY A 178 -44.07 15.98 -28.11
N GLY A 179 -45.08 16.83 -27.86
CA GLY A 179 -46.47 16.60 -28.38
C GLY A 179 -47.52 16.16 -27.36
N CYS A 180 -48.07 17.08 -26.64
CA CYS A 180 -49.48 17.06 -26.27
C CYS A 180 -50.21 18.18 -27.00
N SER A 181 -50.86 17.86 -28.12
CA SER A 181 -51.88 18.72 -28.68
C SER A 181 -53.17 18.56 -27.93
N VAL A 182 -53.66 19.70 -27.43
CA VAL A 182 -55.00 19.86 -26.88
C VAL A 182 -55.99 19.95 -28.02
N LYS A 183 -57.04 19.14 -27.94
CA LYS A 183 -58.39 19.48 -28.40
C LYS A 183 -59.37 19.22 -27.30
#